data_46c69f22bc2668634f91d0379d7f6031
#
_entry.id   46c69f22bc2668634f91d0379d7f6031
#
_cell.length_a   1.000
_cell.length_b   1.000
_cell.length_c   1.000
_cell.angle_alpha   90.00
_cell.angle_beta   90.00
_cell.angle_gamma   90.00
#
_symmetry.space_group_name_H-M   'P 1'
#
loop_
_entity.id
_entity.type
_entity.pdbx_description
1 polymer ?
#
loop_
_entity_poly.entity_id
_entity_poly.type
_entity_poly.pdbx_seq_one_letter_code
_entity_poly.pdbx_strand_id
1 'polypeptide(L)'
;MAEHQPFVLLDDARGEGASDAQLFENPVRVFVARRPDEVLPALEAADAARRETGGTLAGYLAYEAGLALEPKLGALAQMRSGAAGPLLWFGLFDAPRMIPAADVPRWLAERAEAGPASIGPLEPQISIGGYLDAFAALQEAIRAGDIYQANLTMPLAGPARGDPLAIYAAIRPSAGAGYGGVIFDGSDWLLSFSPELFFSLKGTAARVKPMKGTRPRGRTAEEDGALAAELAASVKDKAENLMIVDLMRNDLSRVAQAGSVRVDQLFAIESYPTVHQMVSTVRAELLPGKGAIDMIRALFPCGSITGTPKIRAMELIDVAERDARGPYCGSIGRIDGNGDAAFNVAIRTVRLTPGENQRHRAVLGVGGAIVADSHGMAEWRECLVKGGFARGAAGGFDLIETMLFDPEEGVPRLELHIGRLKHSATELGFAFDRHEARNRIQALCFELEAPARLRLLLSRQGEIALEAAPLPPPMEGVAPCVALPLPVVPGDWRLRHKTTDRGFHEEALAVARAGGAREALLVRDDGLVTEGSFTNVFVERGGVLLTPPASLGLLPGVLRAELLVEGRAREAELTLEDLADGFFIGNALRGLIPARLMP
;
A
#
# COMPACT_ATOMS: atom_id res chain seq x y z
N MET A 1 0.83 -27.04 12.54
CA MET A 1 1.20 -26.40 11.24
C MET A 1 1.64 -27.53 10.33
N ALA A 2 0.99 -27.71 9.17
CA ALA A 2 1.58 -28.53 8.14
C ALA A 2 2.96 -27.94 7.83
N GLU A 3 4.02 -28.74 7.87
CA GLU A 3 5.34 -28.30 7.43
C GLU A 3 5.26 -28.08 5.93
N HIS A 4 5.05 -26.83 5.51
CA HIS A 4 5.17 -26.48 4.11
C HIS A 4 6.62 -26.65 3.69
N GLN A 5 6.86 -27.47 2.69
CA GLN A 5 8.15 -27.48 2.00
C GLN A 5 8.27 -26.20 1.15
N PRO A 6 9.48 -25.67 0.95
CA PRO A 6 9.68 -24.52 0.09
C PRO A 6 9.10 -24.75 -1.32
N PHE A 7 8.40 -23.73 -1.84
CA PHE A 7 7.82 -23.77 -3.17
C PHE A 7 7.71 -22.38 -3.79
N VAL A 8 7.51 -22.32 -5.11
CA VAL A 8 7.25 -21.09 -5.86
C VAL A 8 6.03 -21.31 -6.75
N LEU A 9 5.05 -20.44 -6.67
CA LEU A 9 3.95 -20.29 -7.62
C LEU A 9 4.16 -18.99 -8.37
N LEU A 10 4.32 -19.02 -9.68
CA LEU A 10 4.26 -17.84 -10.54
C LEU A 10 2.89 -17.80 -11.19
N ASP A 11 2.18 -16.69 -11.04
CA ASP A 11 0.75 -16.57 -11.33
C ASP A 11 0.45 -15.32 -12.15
N ASP A 12 -0.46 -15.48 -13.12
CA ASP A 12 -1.06 -14.39 -13.90
C ASP A 12 -2.53 -14.27 -13.52
N ALA A 13 -2.85 -13.25 -12.72
CA ALA A 13 -4.19 -13.03 -12.19
C ALA A 13 -5.07 -12.13 -13.09
N ARG A 14 -4.63 -11.82 -14.31
CA ARG A 14 -5.45 -11.08 -15.27
C ARG A 14 -6.67 -11.90 -15.68
N GLY A 15 -7.74 -11.24 -16.09
CA GLY A 15 -8.95 -11.92 -16.57
C GLY A 15 -8.73 -12.52 -17.95
N GLU A 16 -8.84 -11.72 -19.01
CA GLU A 16 -8.58 -12.16 -20.37
C GLU A 16 -7.08 -12.22 -20.67
N GLY A 17 -6.67 -13.28 -21.40
CA GLY A 17 -5.29 -13.46 -21.84
C GLY A 17 -4.30 -13.81 -20.74
N ALA A 18 -4.78 -14.26 -19.56
CA ALA A 18 -3.91 -14.76 -18.50
C ALA A 18 -3.16 -16.02 -18.95
N SER A 19 -1.88 -16.08 -18.63
CA SER A 19 -1.05 -17.26 -18.82
C SER A 19 -1.31 -18.29 -17.72
N ASP A 20 -1.13 -19.58 -18.03
CA ASP A 20 -1.18 -20.63 -17.02
C ASP A 20 -0.11 -20.41 -15.95
N ALA A 21 -0.50 -20.69 -14.70
CA ALA A 21 0.42 -20.56 -13.58
C ALA A 21 1.44 -21.70 -13.56
N GLN A 22 2.64 -21.40 -13.06
CA GLN A 22 3.75 -22.33 -12.94
C GLN A 22 4.02 -22.62 -11.47
N LEU A 23 3.83 -23.85 -11.06
CA LEU A 23 4.08 -24.32 -9.71
C LEU A 23 5.36 -25.15 -9.65
N PHE A 24 6.28 -24.71 -8.81
CA PHE A 24 7.57 -25.36 -8.53
C PHE A 24 7.55 -25.86 -7.09
N GLU A 25 7.59 -27.16 -6.91
CA GLU A 25 7.55 -27.82 -5.60
C GLU A 25 8.76 -28.75 -5.44
N ASN A 26 9.13 -29.04 -4.20
CA ASN A 26 10.19 -29.98 -3.86
C ASN A 26 11.54 -29.63 -4.53
N PRO A 27 12.17 -28.51 -4.16
CA PRO A 27 13.45 -28.14 -4.76
C PRO A 27 14.51 -29.22 -4.52
N VAL A 28 15.18 -29.64 -5.59
CA VAL A 28 16.31 -30.58 -5.53
C VAL A 28 17.47 -29.99 -4.74
N ARG A 29 17.64 -28.67 -4.87
CA ARG A 29 18.66 -27.89 -4.16
C ARG A 29 18.18 -26.46 -3.97
N VAL A 30 18.59 -25.84 -2.85
CA VAL A 30 18.30 -24.42 -2.55
C VAL A 30 19.61 -23.66 -2.47
N PHE A 31 19.64 -22.48 -3.07
CA PHE A 31 20.75 -21.52 -3.05
C PHE A 31 20.29 -20.28 -2.30
N VAL A 32 21.02 -19.92 -1.25
CA VAL A 32 20.68 -18.78 -0.38
C VAL A 32 21.93 -17.92 -0.20
N ALA A 33 21.78 -16.61 -0.35
CA ALA A 33 22.76 -15.64 0.08
C ALA A 33 22.16 -14.72 1.14
N ARG A 34 22.83 -14.60 2.27
CA ARG A 34 22.42 -13.70 3.38
C ARG A 34 23.38 -12.54 3.55
N ARG A 35 24.59 -12.66 3.06
CA ARG A 35 25.63 -11.64 3.08
C ARG A 35 25.95 -11.19 1.65
N PRO A 36 26.40 -9.92 1.48
CA PRO A 36 26.72 -9.39 0.15
C PRO A 36 27.75 -10.20 -0.63
N ASP A 37 28.79 -10.70 0.05
CA ASP A 37 29.86 -11.52 -0.53
C ASP A 37 29.38 -12.89 -1.03
N GLU A 38 28.22 -13.35 -0.58
CA GLU A 38 27.60 -14.60 -1.00
C GLU A 38 26.73 -14.46 -2.27
N VAL A 39 26.28 -13.24 -2.61
CA VAL A 39 25.25 -13.04 -3.66
C VAL A 39 25.73 -13.53 -5.02
N LEU A 40 26.87 -13.05 -5.49
CA LEU A 40 27.38 -13.44 -6.80
C LEU A 40 27.79 -14.92 -6.84
N PRO A 41 28.53 -15.47 -5.86
CA PRO A 41 28.85 -16.89 -5.82
C PRO A 41 27.60 -17.81 -5.79
N ALA A 42 26.56 -17.44 -5.03
CA ALA A 42 25.32 -18.20 -4.97
C ALA A 42 24.57 -18.16 -6.31
N LEU A 43 24.52 -17.01 -6.97
CA LEU A 43 23.89 -16.84 -8.28
C LEU A 43 24.60 -17.66 -9.37
N GLU A 44 25.94 -17.64 -9.38
CA GLU A 44 26.76 -18.42 -10.32
C GLU A 44 26.65 -19.92 -10.06
N ALA A 45 26.67 -20.34 -8.78
CA ALA A 45 26.48 -21.75 -8.40
C ALA A 45 25.08 -22.27 -8.78
N ALA A 46 24.03 -21.44 -8.62
CA ALA A 46 22.68 -21.78 -9.02
C ALA A 46 22.60 -22.01 -10.55
N ASP A 47 23.17 -21.09 -11.34
CA ASP A 47 23.17 -21.23 -12.82
C ASP A 47 24.01 -22.41 -13.29
N ALA A 48 25.14 -22.68 -12.66
CA ALA A 48 25.96 -23.87 -12.97
C ALA A 48 25.16 -25.15 -12.72
N ALA A 49 24.49 -25.27 -11.56
CA ALA A 49 23.66 -26.43 -11.25
C ALA A 49 22.48 -26.57 -12.21
N ARG A 50 21.84 -25.48 -12.60
CA ARG A 50 20.79 -25.48 -13.63
C ARG A 50 21.29 -26.03 -14.97
N ARG A 51 22.44 -25.57 -15.44
CA ARG A 51 23.04 -26.02 -16.70
C ARG A 51 23.44 -27.50 -16.66
N GLU A 52 23.93 -27.95 -15.49
CA GLU A 52 24.33 -29.35 -15.30
C GLU A 52 23.13 -30.30 -15.31
N THR A 53 22.04 -29.92 -14.65
CA THR A 53 20.85 -30.76 -14.48
C THR A 53 19.81 -30.59 -15.57
N GLY A 54 19.81 -29.45 -16.28
CA GLY A 54 18.71 -29.07 -17.17
C GLY A 54 17.43 -28.64 -16.43
N GLY A 55 17.50 -28.50 -15.09
CA GLY A 55 16.39 -28.07 -14.24
C GLY A 55 16.07 -26.59 -14.37
N THR A 56 15.06 -26.13 -13.64
CA THR A 56 14.63 -24.74 -13.61
C THR A 56 14.96 -24.10 -12.26
N LEU A 57 15.55 -22.91 -12.28
CA LEU A 57 15.67 -22.06 -11.11
C LEU A 57 14.40 -21.20 -10.96
N ALA A 58 13.80 -21.17 -9.77
CA ALA A 58 12.73 -20.23 -9.43
C ALA A 58 12.97 -19.66 -8.03
N GLY A 59 12.69 -18.37 -7.86
CA GLY A 59 12.96 -17.70 -6.59
C GLY A 59 12.98 -16.18 -6.70
N TYR A 60 13.79 -15.53 -5.85
CA TYR A 60 13.84 -14.08 -5.78
C TYR A 60 15.22 -13.53 -5.44
N LEU A 61 15.40 -12.24 -5.80
CA LEU A 61 16.47 -11.37 -5.32
C LEU A 61 15.85 -10.22 -4.53
N ALA A 62 16.38 -9.93 -3.34
CA ALA A 62 16.04 -8.73 -2.59
C ALA A 62 16.73 -7.50 -3.21
N TYR A 63 16.19 -6.30 -2.98
CA TYR A 63 16.75 -5.05 -3.51
C TYR A 63 18.24 -4.88 -3.18
N GLU A 64 18.63 -5.19 -1.95
CA GLU A 64 20.00 -5.04 -1.45
C GLU A 64 21.01 -5.98 -2.15
N ALA A 65 20.55 -7.05 -2.80
CA ALA A 65 21.41 -7.83 -3.68
C ALA A 65 22.00 -6.99 -4.81
N GLY A 66 21.29 -5.96 -5.27
CA GLY A 66 21.78 -5.02 -6.28
C GLY A 66 22.93 -4.17 -5.80
N LEU A 67 22.98 -3.82 -4.51
CA LEU A 67 24.16 -3.16 -3.92
C LEU A 67 25.39 -4.07 -3.94
N ALA A 68 25.19 -5.37 -3.73
CA ALA A 68 26.25 -6.38 -3.76
C ALA A 68 26.74 -6.70 -5.19
N LEU A 69 25.87 -6.57 -6.19
CA LEU A 69 26.21 -6.83 -7.60
C LEU A 69 26.91 -5.65 -8.28
N GLU A 70 26.84 -4.43 -7.73
CA GLU A 70 27.50 -3.24 -8.27
C GLU A 70 28.76 -2.93 -7.42
N PRO A 71 29.96 -3.09 -7.95
CA PRO A 71 31.21 -2.92 -7.18
C PRO A 71 31.34 -1.56 -6.49
N LYS A 72 30.79 -0.49 -7.10
CA LYS A 72 30.81 0.87 -6.54
C LYS A 72 29.96 1.01 -5.28
N LEU A 73 28.97 0.13 -5.07
CA LEU A 73 28.04 0.16 -3.95
C LEU A 73 28.37 -0.89 -2.87
N GLY A 74 29.46 -1.63 -3.01
CA GLY A 74 29.84 -2.71 -2.11
C GLY A 74 29.95 -2.31 -0.64
N ALA A 75 30.40 -1.09 -0.35
CA ALA A 75 30.47 -0.57 1.02
C ALA A 75 29.08 -0.38 1.65
N LEU A 76 28.10 0.08 0.89
CA LEU A 76 26.71 0.23 1.32
C LEU A 76 26.05 -1.14 1.54
N ALA A 77 26.34 -2.10 0.66
CA ALA A 77 25.82 -3.45 0.78
C ALA A 77 26.15 -4.09 2.13
N GLN A 78 27.37 -3.90 2.64
CA GLN A 78 27.79 -4.47 3.93
C GLN A 78 27.01 -3.92 5.12
N MET A 79 26.58 -2.66 5.08
CA MET A 79 25.83 -2.03 6.16
C MET A 79 24.35 -2.45 6.19
N ARG A 80 23.80 -2.82 5.04
CA ARG A 80 22.36 -3.11 4.88
C ARG A 80 21.99 -4.59 4.82
N SER A 81 22.98 -5.48 4.90
CA SER A 81 22.72 -6.92 4.79
C SER A 81 22.03 -7.51 6.03
N GLY A 82 21.12 -8.44 5.81
CA GLY A 82 20.54 -9.31 6.85
C GLY A 82 19.28 -8.81 7.53
N ALA A 83 18.88 -7.55 7.35
CA ALA A 83 17.76 -6.96 8.11
C ALA A 83 16.37 -7.44 7.65
N ALA A 84 16.22 -7.96 6.42
CA ALA A 84 14.92 -8.27 5.84
C ALA A 84 14.85 -9.66 5.17
N GLY A 85 15.59 -10.62 5.68
CA GLY A 85 15.68 -11.99 5.14
C GLY A 85 16.86 -12.17 4.17
N PRO A 86 16.84 -13.24 3.36
CA PRO A 86 17.88 -13.50 2.37
C PRO A 86 17.97 -12.39 1.32
N LEU A 87 19.20 -12.10 0.87
CA LEU A 87 19.46 -11.25 -0.29
C LEU A 87 19.13 -11.97 -1.61
N LEU A 88 19.27 -13.30 -1.59
CA LEU A 88 18.95 -14.17 -2.71
C LEU A 88 18.42 -15.50 -2.16
N TRP A 89 17.35 -15.98 -2.76
CA TRP A 89 16.84 -17.33 -2.56
C TRP A 89 16.37 -17.90 -3.90
N PHE A 90 16.97 -19.01 -4.34
CA PHE A 90 16.55 -19.78 -5.51
C PHE A 90 16.48 -21.26 -5.20
N GLY A 91 15.35 -21.88 -5.50
CA GLY A 91 15.22 -23.32 -5.60
C GLY A 91 15.60 -23.78 -7.01
N LEU A 92 16.32 -24.90 -7.11
CA LEU A 92 16.49 -25.68 -8.34
C LEU A 92 15.41 -26.76 -8.35
N PHE A 93 14.57 -26.73 -9.35
CA PHE A 93 13.45 -27.65 -9.52
C PHE A 93 13.59 -28.44 -10.82
N ASP A 94 12.88 -29.55 -10.89
CA ASP A 94 12.63 -30.23 -12.17
C ASP A 94 11.73 -29.33 -13.08
N ALA A 95 10.83 -29.87 -13.86
CA ALA A 95 9.89 -29.09 -14.63
C ALA A 95 8.75 -28.54 -13.73
N PRO A 96 8.24 -27.32 -13.98
CA PRO A 96 7.07 -26.81 -13.26
C PRO A 96 5.81 -27.62 -13.59
N ARG A 97 4.92 -27.74 -12.60
CA ARG A 97 3.56 -28.17 -12.87
C ARG A 97 2.76 -26.97 -13.37
N MET A 98 2.19 -27.10 -14.56
CA MET A 98 1.32 -26.06 -15.12
C MET A 98 -0.08 -26.17 -14.51
N ILE A 99 -0.63 -25.05 -14.08
CA ILE A 99 -2.00 -24.92 -13.58
C ILE A 99 -2.74 -23.97 -14.51
N PRO A 100 -3.81 -24.42 -15.21
CA PRO A 100 -4.60 -23.54 -16.05
C PRO A 100 -5.04 -22.28 -15.28
N ALA A 101 -4.97 -21.13 -15.90
CA ALA A 101 -5.27 -19.85 -15.24
C ALA A 101 -6.65 -19.84 -14.55
N ALA A 102 -7.65 -20.49 -15.17
CA ALA A 102 -8.99 -20.64 -14.62
C ALA A 102 -9.07 -21.55 -13.37
N ASP A 103 -8.10 -22.46 -13.19
CA ASP A 103 -8.06 -23.43 -12.09
C ASP A 103 -7.28 -22.91 -10.87
N VAL A 104 -6.51 -21.84 -11.01
CA VAL A 104 -5.71 -21.28 -9.91
C VAL A 104 -6.55 -20.94 -8.68
N PRO A 105 -7.74 -20.32 -8.78
CA PRO A 105 -8.58 -20.06 -7.60
C PRO A 105 -8.98 -21.33 -6.86
N ARG A 106 -9.32 -22.40 -7.59
CA ARG A 106 -9.66 -23.71 -7.01
C ARG A 106 -8.43 -24.32 -6.33
N TRP A 107 -7.27 -24.30 -6.98
CA TRP A 107 -6.02 -24.82 -6.43
C TRP A 107 -5.64 -24.12 -5.12
N LEU A 108 -5.79 -22.78 -5.06
CA LEU A 108 -5.57 -22.01 -3.84
C LEU A 108 -6.53 -22.42 -2.72
N ALA A 109 -7.83 -22.58 -3.04
CA ALA A 109 -8.84 -22.96 -2.07
C ALA A 109 -8.64 -24.38 -1.51
N GLU A 110 -8.17 -25.32 -2.34
CA GLU A 110 -7.88 -26.71 -1.93
C GLU A 110 -6.61 -26.84 -1.07
N ARG A 111 -5.67 -25.91 -1.23
CA ARG A 111 -4.38 -25.91 -0.51
C ARG A 111 -4.39 -25.08 0.76
N ALA A 112 -5.18 -24.04 0.80
CA ALA A 112 -5.27 -23.18 1.98
C ALA A 112 -5.92 -23.94 3.16
N GLU A 113 -5.36 -23.77 4.34
CA GLU A 113 -6.00 -24.27 5.56
C GLU A 113 -7.34 -23.55 5.78
N ALA A 114 -8.36 -24.31 6.18
CA ALA A 114 -9.68 -23.75 6.45
C ALA A 114 -9.63 -22.80 7.66
N GLY A 115 -10.18 -21.61 7.50
CA GLY A 115 -10.25 -20.62 8.57
C GLY A 115 -10.29 -19.18 8.05
N PRO A 116 -10.57 -18.21 8.93
CA PRO A 116 -10.56 -16.82 8.56
C PRO A 116 -9.13 -16.38 8.27
N ALA A 117 -8.92 -15.80 7.09
CA ALA A 117 -7.64 -15.23 6.68
C ALA A 117 -7.78 -13.72 6.52
N SER A 118 -6.86 -12.96 7.10
CA SER A 118 -6.89 -11.50 7.04
C SER A 118 -5.50 -10.90 7.12
N ILE A 119 -5.36 -9.73 6.48
CA ILE A 119 -4.26 -8.81 6.70
C ILE A 119 -4.83 -7.59 7.42
N GLY A 120 -4.32 -7.28 8.61
CA GLY A 120 -4.80 -6.18 9.45
C GLY A 120 -4.42 -4.81 8.86
N PRO A 121 -4.74 -3.69 9.52
CA PRO A 121 -4.26 -2.41 9.06
C PRO A 121 -2.74 -2.44 8.99
N LEU A 122 -2.21 -2.04 7.82
CA LEU A 122 -0.79 -1.86 7.60
C LEU A 122 -0.48 -0.38 7.80
N GLU A 123 0.34 -0.08 8.80
CA GLU A 123 0.68 1.29 9.20
C GLU A 123 2.10 1.66 8.77
N PRO A 124 2.34 2.93 8.39
CA PRO A 124 3.68 3.42 8.10
C PRO A 124 4.63 3.19 9.28
N GLN A 125 5.84 2.73 8.99
CA GLN A 125 6.88 2.51 10.00
C GLN A 125 7.83 3.71 10.13
N ILE A 126 7.51 4.79 9.46
CA ILE A 126 8.16 6.10 9.54
C ILE A 126 7.08 7.16 9.80
N SER A 127 7.38 8.17 10.59
CA SER A 127 6.47 9.32 10.77
C SER A 127 6.40 10.18 9.50
N ILE A 128 5.32 10.94 9.36
CA ILE A 128 5.18 11.92 8.26
C ILE A 128 6.38 12.87 8.23
N GLY A 129 6.81 13.39 9.39
CA GLY A 129 7.99 14.26 9.48
C GLY A 129 9.27 13.60 8.95
N GLY A 130 9.55 12.36 9.39
CA GLY A 130 10.72 11.62 8.91
C GLY A 130 10.68 11.32 7.40
N TYR A 131 9.49 11.07 6.84
CA TYR A 131 9.33 10.93 5.38
C TYR A 131 9.58 12.25 4.66
N LEU A 132 9.08 13.36 5.18
CA LEU A 132 9.29 14.69 4.60
C LEU A 132 10.74 15.13 4.65
N ASP A 133 11.48 14.77 5.71
CA ASP A 133 12.93 15.02 5.80
C ASP A 133 13.70 14.23 4.72
N ALA A 134 13.37 12.94 4.53
CA ALA A 134 13.95 12.13 3.47
C ALA A 134 13.60 12.66 2.07
N PHE A 135 12.35 13.07 1.88
CA PHE A 135 11.88 13.72 0.65
C PHE A 135 12.66 15.00 0.36
N ALA A 136 12.84 15.89 1.35
CA ALA A 136 13.56 17.16 1.21
C ALA A 136 15.03 16.93 0.83
N ALA A 137 15.68 15.91 1.40
CA ALA A 137 17.06 15.56 1.06
C ALA A 137 17.20 15.13 -0.42
N LEU A 138 16.27 14.32 -0.92
CA LEU A 138 16.26 13.92 -2.34
C LEU A 138 15.92 15.09 -3.27
N GLN A 139 14.98 15.95 -2.89
CA GLN A 139 14.66 17.17 -3.64
C GLN A 139 15.86 18.11 -3.76
N GLU A 140 16.67 18.25 -2.70
CA GLU A 140 17.88 19.05 -2.74
C GLU A 140 18.93 18.46 -3.69
N ALA A 141 19.10 17.13 -3.69
CA ALA A 141 19.99 16.46 -4.63
C ALA A 141 19.52 16.62 -6.11
N ILE A 142 18.20 16.65 -6.35
CA ILE A 142 17.64 16.94 -7.68
C ILE A 142 17.94 18.39 -8.08
N ARG A 143 17.74 19.37 -7.18
CA ARG A 143 18.03 20.79 -7.45
C ARG A 143 19.52 21.04 -7.68
N ALA A 144 20.38 20.30 -6.97
CA ALA A 144 21.84 20.35 -7.16
C ALA A 144 22.28 19.73 -8.49
N GLY A 145 21.40 18.98 -9.17
CA GLY A 145 21.72 18.30 -10.44
C GLY A 145 22.45 16.97 -10.26
N ASP A 146 22.49 16.43 -9.05
CA ASP A 146 23.11 15.12 -8.75
C ASP A 146 22.33 13.97 -9.40
N ILE A 147 21.00 14.08 -9.38
CA ILE A 147 20.05 13.11 -9.95
C ILE A 147 18.87 13.83 -10.61
N TYR A 148 18.20 13.15 -11.53
CA TYR A 148 16.94 13.63 -12.12
C TYR A 148 15.73 13.11 -11.36
N GLN A 149 15.84 11.90 -10.80
CA GLN A 149 14.78 11.18 -10.10
C GLN A 149 15.37 10.21 -9.08
N ALA A 150 14.69 10.04 -7.95
CA ALA A 150 14.90 8.90 -7.04
C ALA A 150 13.54 8.33 -6.60
N ASN A 151 13.46 7.02 -6.42
CA ASN A 151 12.28 6.35 -5.89
C ASN A 151 12.39 6.27 -4.36
N LEU A 152 11.64 7.12 -3.64
CA LEU A 152 11.59 7.12 -2.18
C LEU A 152 10.55 6.10 -1.70
N THR A 153 10.94 5.26 -0.74
CA THR A 153 10.08 4.19 -0.23
C THR A 153 9.95 4.20 1.29
N MET A 154 8.90 3.55 1.77
CA MET A 154 8.71 3.30 3.20
C MET A 154 8.01 1.95 3.41
N PRO A 155 8.30 1.23 4.51
CA PRO A 155 7.53 0.05 4.88
C PRO A 155 6.23 0.43 5.58
N LEU A 156 5.16 -0.29 5.20
CA LEU A 156 3.93 -0.41 5.98
C LEU A 156 3.98 -1.77 6.69
N ALA A 157 3.63 -1.84 7.96
CA ALA A 157 3.62 -3.10 8.69
C ALA A 157 2.38 -3.23 9.57
N GLY A 158 1.98 -4.47 9.81
CA GLY A 158 0.83 -4.80 10.66
C GLY A 158 0.66 -6.29 10.86
N PRO A 159 -0.37 -6.71 11.60
CA PRO A 159 -0.67 -8.12 11.80
C PRO A 159 -1.31 -8.75 10.58
N ALA A 160 -1.06 -10.05 10.37
CA ALA A 160 -1.86 -10.88 9.49
C ALA A 160 -2.24 -12.19 10.21
N ARG A 161 -3.34 -12.82 9.83
CA ARG A 161 -3.86 -14.04 10.44
C ARG A 161 -4.36 -15.01 9.39
N GLY A 162 -4.31 -16.30 9.71
CA GLY A 162 -4.77 -17.37 8.84
C GLY A 162 -3.73 -17.78 7.82
N ASP A 163 -4.14 -18.64 6.91
CA ASP A 163 -3.26 -19.22 5.91
C ASP A 163 -2.81 -18.19 4.87
N PRO A 164 -1.50 -18.07 4.57
CA PRO A 164 -0.99 -17.14 3.55
C PRO A 164 -1.56 -17.35 2.14
N LEU A 165 -1.89 -18.59 1.75
CA LEU A 165 -2.53 -18.87 0.47
C LEU A 165 -3.98 -18.34 0.43
N ALA A 166 -4.70 -18.40 1.56
CA ALA A 166 -6.03 -17.80 1.67
C ALA A 166 -5.96 -16.27 1.61
N ILE A 167 -4.95 -15.63 2.23
CA ILE A 167 -4.70 -14.19 2.10
C ILE A 167 -4.43 -13.83 0.63
N TYR A 168 -3.55 -14.60 -0.04
CA TYR A 168 -3.26 -14.38 -1.46
C TYR A 168 -4.52 -14.50 -2.32
N ALA A 169 -5.30 -15.57 -2.12
CA ALA A 169 -6.55 -15.81 -2.84
C ALA A 169 -7.56 -14.66 -2.70
N ALA A 170 -7.65 -14.05 -1.52
CA ALA A 170 -8.56 -12.93 -1.25
C ALA A 170 -8.15 -11.63 -1.97
N ILE A 171 -6.84 -11.36 -2.10
CA ILE A 171 -6.32 -10.14 -2.76
C ILE A 171 -6.25 -10.31 -4.28
N ARG A 172 -5.94 -11.51 -4.75
CA ARG A 172 -5.65 -11.85 -6.16
C ARG A 172 -6.65 -11.27 -7.18
N PRO A 173 -7.98 -11.39 -7.00
CA PRO A 173 -8.95 -10.90 -7.98
C PRO A 173 -8.93 -9.37 -8.12
N SER A 174 -8.80 -8.65 -7.01
CA SER A 174 -8.79 -7.18 -7.02
C SER A 174 -7.46 -6.60 -7.51
N ALA A 175 -6.35 -7.32 -7.32
CA ALA A 175 -5.04 -6.90 -7.78
C ALA A 175 -4.87 -7.08 -9.30
N GLY A 176 -5.44 -8.14 -9.90
CA GLY A 176 -5.40 -8.41 -11.33
C GLY A 176 -3.99 -8.39 -11.94
N ALA A 177 -3.00 -8.88 -11.19
CA ALA A 177 -1.58 -8.73 -11.50
C ALA A 177 -1.12 -9.72 -12.56
N GLY A 178 -0.38 -9.25 -13.56
CA GLY A 178 0.12 -10.10 -14.66
C GLY A 178 1.41 -10.86 -14.36
N TYR A 179 2.13 -10.48 -13.28
CA TYR A 179 3.43 -11.06 -12.92
C TYR A 179 3.49 -11.33 -11.40
N GLY A 180 2.42 -11.89 -10.87
CA GLY A 180 2.27 -12.22 -9.46
C GLY A 180 2.83 -13.58 -9.08
N GLY A 181 2.59 -13.95 -7.82
CA GLY A 181 2.94 -15.28 -7.33
C GLY A 181 3.06 -15.38 -5.83
N VAL A 182 3.30 -16.59 -5.37
CA VAL A 182 3.55 -16.90 -3.96
C VAL A 182 4.86 -17.65 -3.84
N ILE A 183 5.70 -17.25 -2.91
CA ILE A 183 6.89 -17.98 -2.52
C ILE A 183 6.81 -18.30 -1.03
N PHE A 184 7.08 -19.53 -0.67
CA PHE A 184 7.50 -19.92 0.66
C PHE A 184 8.95 -20.38 0.60
N ASP A 185 9.85 -19.65 1.25
CA ASP A 185 11.30 -19.92 1.18
C ASP A 185 11.80 -20.84 2.31
N GLY A 186 10.87 -21.38 3.12
CA GLY A 186 11.15 -22.17 4.31
C GLY A 186 11.14 -21.36 5.60
N SER A 187 11.07 -20.05 5.50
CA SER A 187 11.02 -19.12 6.65
C SER A 187 9.92 -18.09 6.49
N ASP A 188 9.92 -17.36 5.39
CA ASP A 188 8.98 -16.28 5.09
C ASP A 188 8.11 -16.61 3.87
N TRP A 189 6.95 -15.97 3.81
CA TRP A 189 6.08 -15.98 2.65
C TRP A 189 6.18 -14.67 1.90
N LEU A 190 6.29 -14.73 0.59
CA LEU A 190 6.18 -13.58 -0.30
C LEU A 190 4.91 -13.72 -1.12
N LEU A 191 3.96 -12.80 -0.92
CA LEU A 191 2.71 -12.71 -1.69
C LEU A 191 2.86 -11.54 -2.67
N SER A 192 3.19 -11.84 -3.91
CA SER A 192 3.47 -10.83 -4.94
C SER A 192 2.27 -10.62 -5.85
N PHE A 193 1.89 -9.37 -6.01
CA PHE A 193 0.83 -8.92 -6.92
C PHE A 193 1.41 -7.93 -7.94
N SER A 194 2.58 -8.24 -8.47
CA SER A 194 3.32 -7.33 -9.34
C SER A 194 2.65 -7.16 -10.71
N PRO A 195 2.41 -5.91 -11.13
CA PRO A 195 1.93 -5.61 -12.48
C PRO A 195 3.07 -5.47 -13.51
N GLU A 196 4.35 -5.45 -13.08
CA GLU A 196 5.47 -5.01 -13.91
C GLU A 196 6.44 -6.15 -14.25
N LEU A 197 6.69 -6.32 -15.56
CA LEU A 197 7.76 -7.18 -16.05
C LEU A 197 9.10 -6.43 -15.93
N PHE A 198 10.03 -6.98 -15.17
CA PHE A 198 11.41 -6.49 -15.13
C PHE A 198 12.13 -6.82 -16.44
N PHE A 199 12.30 -8.10 -16.72
CA PHE A 199 12.77 -8.55 -18.03
C PHE A 199 12.27 -9.95 -18.36
N SER A 200 12.26 -10.26 -19.66
CA SER A 200 12.18 -11.62 -20.16
C SER A 200 13.28 -11.88 -21.19
N LEU A 201 13.74 -13.15 -21.23
CA LEU A 201 14.74 -13.64 -22.16
C LEU A 201 14.19 -14.90 -22.83
N LYS A 202 14.25 -14.95 -24.16
CA LYS A 202 13.91 -16.14 -24.95
C LYS A 202 15.00 -16.37 -25.98
N GLY A 203 15.79 -17.42 -25.79
CA GLY A 203 17.04 -17.61 -26.48
C GLY A 203 17.98 -16.41 -26.24
N THR A 204 18.32 -15.64 -27.27
CA THR A 204 19.10 -14.40 -27.18
C THR A 204 18.23 -13.13 -27.12
N ALA A 205 16.94 -13.24 -27.42
CA ALA A 205 16.02 -12.10 -27.48
C ALA A 205 15.60 -11.65 -26.06
N ALA A 206 16.13 -10.52 -25.63
CA ALA A 206 15.81 -9.85 -24.38
C ALA A 206 14.71 -8.81 -24.57
N ARG A 207 13.81 -8.69 -23.57
CA ARG A 207 12.73 -7.71 -23.53
C ARG A 207 12.60 -7.14 -22.13
N VAL A 208 12.48 -5.81 -22.03
CA VAL A 208 12.08 -5.10 -20.80
C VAL A 208 10.83 -4.27 -21.10
N LYS A 209 9.97 -4.08 -20.08
CA LYS A 209 8.67 -3.42 -20.28
C LYS A 209 8.41 -2.43 -19.13
N PRO A 210 9.14 -1.28 -19.13
CA PRO A 210 8.92 -0.26 -18.11
C PRO A 210 7.52 0.37 -18.25
N MET A 211 6.96 0.74 -17.09
CA MET A 211 5.66 1.39 -17.01
C MET A 211 5.74 2.66 -16.15
N LYS A 212 5.11 3.73 -16.62
CA LYS A 212 4.91 4.99 -15.91
C LYS A 212 3.61 5.62 -16.36
N GLY A 213 2.93 6.29 -15.44
CA GLY A 213 1.63 6.87 -15.71
C GLY A 213 0.49 5.88 -15.53
N THR A 214 -0.44 6.23 -14.65
CA THR A 214 -1.59 5.39 -14.29
C THR A 214 -2.84 6.25 -14.18
N ARG A 215 -3.98 5.74 -14.68
CA ARG A 215 -5.30 6.32 -14.46
C ARG A 215 -6.25 5.21 -13.99
N PRO A 216 -7.23 5.51 -13.12
CA PRO A 216 -8.26 4.56 -12.74
C PRO A 216 -9.12 4.20 -13.97
N ARG A 217 -9.87 3.10 -13.87
CA ARG A 217 -10.91 2.76 -14.84
C ARG A 217 -12.11 3.70 -14.65
N GLY A 218 -12.75 4.07 -15.76
CA GLY A 218 -13.98 4.84 -15.74
C GLY A 218 -15.18 3.99 -15.34
N ARG A 219 -16.22 4.64 -14.81
CA ARG A 219 -17.49 3.99 -14.42
C ARG A 219 -18.37 3.68 -15.64
N THR A 220 -18.19 4.43 -16.70
CA THR A 220 -18.86 4.26 -17.99
C THR A 220 -17.81 4.08 -19.09
N ALA A 221 -18.19 3.50 -20.22
CA ALA A 221 -17.27 3.33 -21.36
C ALA A 221 -16.74 4.68 -21.90
N GLU A 222 -17.55 5.74 -21.82
CA GLU A 222 -17.16 7.09 -22.23
C GLU A 222 -16.11 7.68 -21.26
N GLU A 223 -16.35 7.62 -19.95
CA GLU A 223 -15.41 8.05 -18.91
C GLU A 223 -14.10 7.25 -19.00
N ASP A 224 -14.20 5.93 -19.20
CA ASP A 224 -13.05 5.03 -19.33
C ASP A 224 -12.18 5.38 -20.53
N GLY A 225 -12.80 5.64 -21.68
CA GLY A 225 -12.12 6.11 -22.88
C GLY A 225 -11.47 7.49 -22.71
N ALA A 226 -12.13 8.40 -21.98
CA ALA A 226 -11.60 9.75 -21.70
C ALA A 226 -10.36 9.68 -20.81
N LEU A 227 -10.35 8.84 -19.74
CA LEU A 227 -9.20 8.65 -18.87
C LEU A 227 -8.01 8.01 -19.59
N ALA A 228 -8.26 7.03 -20.48
CA ALA A 228 -7.21 6.45 -21.31
C ALA A 228 -6.62 7.49 -22.29
N ALA A 229 -7.46 8.32 -22.90
CA ALA A 229 -7.03 9.39 -23.81
C ALA A 229 -6.25 10.49 -23.07
N GLU A 230 -6.69 10.88 -21.86
CA GLU A 230 -5.97 11.82 -20.99
C GLU A 230 -4.55 11.30 -20.70
N LEU A 231 -4.43 10.04 -20.26
CA LEU A 231 -3.13 9.42 -20.01
C LEU A 231 -2.26 9.43 -21.28
N ALA A 232 -2.83 9.05 -22.42
CA ALA A 232 -2.13 9.07 -23.71
C ALA A 232 -1.67 10.47 -24.14
N ALA A 233 -2.37 11.53 -23.73
CA ALA A 233 -2.04 12.92 -24.01
C ALA A 233 -1.07 13.55 -23.02
N SER A 234 -0.89 12.96 -21.82
CA SER A 234 -0.11 13.52 -20.73
C SER A 234 1.36 13.70 -21.10
N VAL A 235 1.81 14.95 -21.12
CA VAL A 235 3.21 15.31 -21.40
C VAL A 235 4.12 14.85 -20.25
N LYS A 236 3.67 14.98 -19.01
CA LYS A 236 4.42 14.56 -17.80
C LYS A 236 4.66 13.05 -17.82
N ASP A 237 3.59 12.24 -17.94
CA ASP A 237 3.70 10.79 -17.93
C ASP A 237 4.60 10.26 -19.07
N LYS A 238 4.55 10.90 -20.25
CA LYS A 238 5.44 10.59 -21.36
C LYS A 238 6.91 10.92 -21.05
N ALA A 239 7.18 12.06 -20.44
CA ALA A 239 8.54 12.47 -20.10
C ALA A 239 9.16 11.52 -19.06
N GLU A 240 8.40 11.14 -18.01
CA GLU A 240 8.83 10.17 -17.01
C GLU A 240 9.06 8.78 -17.62
N ASN A 241 8.14 8.33 -18.49
CA ASN A 241 8.27 7.05 -19.19
C ASN A 241 9.52 7.03 -20.10
N LEU A 242 9.76 8.10 -20.85
CA LEU A 242 10.92 8.22 -21.74
C LEU A 242 12.23 8.14 -20.97
N MET A 243 12.33 8.80 -19.81
CA MET A 243 13.51 8.76 -18.96
C MET A 243 13.83 7.33 -18.50
N ILE A 244 12.81 6.54 -18.12
CA ILE A 244 13.01 5.14 -17.73
C ILE A 244 13.35 4.27 -18.96
N VAL A 245 12.76 4.53 -20.11
CA VAL A 245 13.12 3.85 -21.37
C VAL A 245 14.60 4.05 -21.69
N ASP A 246 15.12 5.27 -21.59
CA ASP A 246 16.53 5.56 -21.85
C ASP A 246 17.46 4.90 -20.82
N LEU A 247 17.07 4.86 -19.55
CA LEU A 247 17.79 4.12 -18.51
C LEU A 247 17.85 2.62 -18.85
N MET A 248 16.72 2.02 -19.22
CA MET A 248 16.66 0.60 -19.61
C MET A 248 17.47 0.29 -20.88
N ARG A 249 17.47 1.19 -21.85
CA ARG A 249 18.31 1.08 -23.06
C ARG A 249 19.79 1.09 -22.70
N ASN A 250 20.21 2.01 -21.84
CA ASN A 250 21.58 2.09 -21.35
C ASN A 250 21.99 0.79 -20.64
N ASP A 251 21.16 0.28 -19.73
CA ASP A 251 21.45 -0.93 -18.98
C ASP A 251 21.54 -2.17 -19.90
N LEU A 252 20.60 -2.33 -20.84
CA LEU A 252 20.60 -3.41 -21.84
C LEU A 252 21.84 -3.33 -22.74
N SER A 253 22.31 -2.15 -23.10
CA SER A 253 23.48 -1.98 -23.98
C SER A 253 24.76 -2.61 -23.41
N ARG A 254 24.83 -2.82 -22.09
CA ARG A 254 25.97 -3.47 -21.42
C ARG A 254 26.12 -4.96 -21.76
N VAL A 255 25.02 -5.61 -22.17
CA VAL A 255 24.98 -7.06 -22.47
C VAL A 255 24.46 -7.40 -23.86
N ALA A 256 24.01 -6.39 -24.62
CA ALA A 256 23.42 -6.55 -25.93
C ALA A 256 24.42 -6.38 -27.07
N GLN A 257 24.13 -6.97 -28.20
CA GLN A 257 24.87 -6.74 -29.45
C GLN A 257 24.73 -5.27 -29.88
N ALA A 258 25.81 -4.69 -30.36
CA ALA A 258 25.81 -3.31 -30.81
C ALA A 258 24.73 -3.08 -31.90
N GLY A 259 23.92 -2.03 -31.73
CA GLY A 259 22.82 -1.68 -32.65
C GLY A 259 21.57 -2.54 -32.52
N SER A 260 21.52 -3.55 -31.62
CA SER A 260 20.34 -4.39 -31.43
C SER A 260 19.31 -3.77 -30.47
N VAL A 261 19.72 -2.87 -29.58
CA VAL A 261 18.81 -2.23 -28.61
C VAL A 261 17.88 -1.27 -29.34
N ARG A 262 16.58 -1.54 -29.27
CA ARG A 262 15.54 -0.73 -29.93
C ARG A 262 14.27 -0.66 -29.08
N VAL A 263 13.54 0.42 -29.27
CA VAL A 263 12.21 0.61 -28.68
C VAL A 263 11.18 0.18 -29.72
N ASP A 264 10.49 -0.92 -29.45
CA ASP A 264 9.46 -1.43 -30.37
C ASP A 264 8.14 -0.69 -30.20
N GLN A 265 7.82 -0.31 -28.97
CA GLN A 265 6.58 0.35 -28.63
C GLN A 265 6.86 1.43 -27.59
N LEU A 266 6.41 2.65 -27.85
CA LEU A 266 6.59 3.79 -26.97
C LEU A 266 5.22 4.36 -26.59
N PHE A 267 5.00 4.56 -25.27
CA PHE A 267 3.79 5.18 -24.71
C PHE A 267 2.47 4.45 -25.04
N ALA A 268 2.49 3.14 -25.14
CA ALA A 268 1.26 2.37 -25.35
C ALA A 268 0.40 2.39 -24.08
N ILE A 269 -0.91 2.54 -24.24
CA ILE A 269 -1.86 2.43 -23.13
C ILE A 269 -2.36 0.99 -23.06
N GLU A 270 -2.13 0.35 -21.95
CA GLU A 270 -2.69 -0.96 -21.63
C GLU A 270 -3.76 -0.81 -20.55
N SER A 271 -4.93 -1.41 -20.79
CA SER A 271 -6.05 -1.39 -19.86
C SER A 271 -6.06 -2.67 -19.05
N TYR A 272 -5.96 -2.52 -17.73
CA TYR A 272 -6.08 -3.59 -16.74
C TYR A 272 -7.45 -3.51 -16.04
N PRO A 273 -7.85 -4.51 -15.26
CA PRO A 273 -9.17 -4.50 -14.60
C PRO A 273 -9.44 -3.24 -13.75
N THR A 274 -8.41 -2.69 -13.12
CA THR A 274 -8.54 -1.57 -12.17
C THR A 274 -7.93 -0.26 -12.68
N VAL A 275 -7.07 -0.30 -13.69
CA VAL A 275 -6.31 0.87 -14.15
C VAL A 275 -6.01 0.84 -15.64
N HIS A 276 -5.80 2.01 -16.23
CA HIS A 276 -5.04 2.21 -17.47
C HIS A 276 -3.59 2.52 -17.13
N GLN A 277 -2.65 1.94 -17.87
CA GLN A 277 -1.21 2.07 -17.63
C GLN A 277 -0.49 2.44 -18.91
N MET A 278 0.41 3.45 -18.85
CA MET A 278 1.30 3.74 -19.95
C MET A 278 2.54 2.87 -19.88
N VAL A 279 2.81 2.10 -20.92
CA VAL A 279 3.92 1.16 -21.01
C VAL A 279 4.75 1.41 -22.26
N SER A 280 6.05 1.10 -22.17
CA SER A 280 6.95 1.05 -23.34
C SER A 280 7.64 -0.30 -23.39
N THR A 281 8.08 -0.72 -24.57
CA THR A 281 8.78 -1.99 -24.75
C THR A 281 10.13 -1.75 -25.40
N VAL A 282 11.19 -2.19 -24.72
CA VAL A 282 12.55 -2.18 -25.27
C VAL A 282 13.01 -3.61 -25.49
N ARG A 283 13.60 -3.88 -26.64
CA ARG A 283 14.17 -5.18 -27.01
C ARG A 283 15.65 -5.07 -27.34
N ALA A 284 16.34 -6.19 -27.18
CA ALA A 284 17.74 -6.33 -27.55
C ALA A 284 18.07 -7.79 -27.87
N GLU A 285 19.10 -8.01 -28.68
CA GLU A 285 19.74 -9.31 -28.83
C GLU A 285 20.97 -9.35 -27.95
N LEU A 286 21.10 -10.37 -27.09
CA LEU A 286 22.26 -10.53 -26.22
C LEU A 286 23.52 -10.90 -27.02
N LEU A 287 24.66 -10.49 -26.51
CA LEU A 287 25.96 -10.94 -27.01
C LEU A 287 26.08 -12.47 -26.89
N PRO A 288 26.82 -13.13 -27.81
CA PRO A 288 27.08 -14.56 -27.69
C PRO A 288 27.63 -14.94 -26.32
N GLY A 289 27.08 -16.02 -25.73
CA GLY A 289 27.46 -16.51 -24.41
C GLY A 289 26.87 -15.74 -23.21
N LYS A 290 26.12 -14.65 -23.43
CA LYS A 290 25.38 -13.96 -22.41
C LYS A 290 24.02 -14.60 -22.18
N GLY A 291 23.52 -14.54 -20.92
CA GLY A 291 22.26 -15.14 -20.52
C GLY A 291 21.57 -14.36 -19.38
N ALA A 292 20.64 -15.03 -18.71
CA ALA A 292 19.83 -14.43 -17.66
C ALA A 292 20.64 -13.85 -16.50
N ILE A 293 21.73 -14.52 -16.11
CA ILE A 293 22.62 -14.03 -15.03
C ILE A 293 23.32 -12.74 -15.44
N ASP A 294 23.76 -12.62 -16.69
CA ASP A 294 24.37 -11.39 -17.19
C ASP A 294 23.33 -10.25 -17.25
N MET A 295 22.07 -10.57 -17.60
CA MET A 295 20.96 -9.61 -17.54
C MET A 295 20.74 -9.12 -16.11
N ILE A 296 20.67 -10.03 -15.14
CA ILE A 296 20.54 -9.65 -13.71
C ILE A 296 21.68 -8.73 -13.31
N ARG A 297 22.94 -9.07 -13.59
CA ARG A 297 24.11 -8.27 -13.24
C ARG A 297 24.12 -6.88 -13.90
N ALA A 298 23.56 -6.75 -15.10
CA ALA A 298 23.55 -5.48 -15.83
C ALA A 298 22.37 -4.58 -15.46
N LEU A 299 21.19 -5.17 -15.21
CA LEU A 299 19.94 -4.42 -15.08
C LEU A 299 19.47 -4.25 -13.61
N PHE A 300 19.82 -5.19 -12.72
CA PHE A 300 19.29 -5.23 -11.35
C PHE A 300 20.01 -4.24 -10.41
N PRO A 301 19.28 -3.53 -9.52
CA PRO A 301 17.82 -3.46 -9.46
C PRO A 301 17.23 -2.69 -10.64
N CYS A 302 15.91 -2.90 -10.88
CA CYS A 302 15.22 -2.24 -12.00
C CYS A 302 15.31 -0.71 -11.91
N GLY A 303 15.50 -0.06 -13.05
CA GLY A 303 15.62 1.40 -13.11
C GLY A 303 14.35 2.12 -12.67
N SER A 304 13.15 1.53 -12.89
CA SER A 304 11.86 2.13 -12.54
C SER A 304 11.67 2.34 -11.03
N ILE A 305 12.41 1.57 -10.19
CA ILE A 305 12.32 1.60 -8.72
C ILE A 305 13.61 2.09 -8.04
N THR A 306 14.55 2.60 -8.80
CA THR A 306 15.79 3.21 -8.31
C THR A 306 15.78 4.71 -8.60
N GLY A 307 16.43 5.13 -9.65
CA GLY A 307 16.47 6.53 -10.11
C GLY A 307 17.51 6.74 -11.20
N THR A 308 17.70 7.98 -11.57
CA THR A 308 18.58 8.34 -12.69
C THR A 308 19.50 9.52 -12.32
N PRO A 309 20.83 9.41 -12.45
CA PRO A 309 21.62 8.20 -12.78
C PRO A 309 21.55 7.13 -11.67
N LYS A 310 21.45 5.83 -12.07
CA LYS A 310 21.11 4.71 -11.17
C LYS A 310 22.01 4.62 -9.92
N ILE A 311 23.34 4.58 -10.09
CA ILE A 311 24.28 4.39 -8.98
C ILE A 311 24.16 5.57 -8.00
N ARG A 312 24.16 6.81 -8.48
CA ARG A 312 24.04 7.99 -7.63
C ARG A 312 22.70 8.04 -6.89
N ALA A 313 21.62 7.69 -7.57
CA ALA A 313 20.31 7.59 -6.94
C ALA A 313 20.29 6.52 -5.83
N MET A 314 20.91 5.36 -6.04
CA MET A 314 20.99 4.30 -5.02
C MET A 314 21.82 4.74 -3.79
N GLU A 315 22.91 5.52 -3.97
CA GLU A 315 23.66 6.11 -2.87
C GLU A 315 22.79 7.05 -2.03
N LEU A 316 22.02 7.92 -2.68
CA LEU A 316 21.15 8.89 -2.00
C LEU A 316 19.95 8.23 -1.34
N ILE A 317 19.36 7.21 -1.95
CA ILE A 317 18.31 6.38 -1.37
C ILE A 317 18.80 5.70 -0.08
N ASP A 318 20.03 5.19 -0.08
CA ASP A 318 20.61 4.54 1.09
C ASP A 318 20.74 5.50 2.29
N VAL A 319 21.03 6.76 2.03
CA VAL A 319 21.07 7.81 3.07
C VAL A 319 19.66 8.23 3.52
N ALA A 320 18.72 8.33 2.57
CA ALA A 320 17.37 8.81 2.82
C ALA A 320 16.47 7.78 3.51
N GLU A 321 16.62 6.50 3.18
CA GLU A 321 15.80 5.41 3.72
C GLU A 321 16.46 4.75 4.93
N ARG A 322 15.76 4.74 6.06
CA ARG A 322 16.24 4.09 7.29
C ARG A 322 16.22 2.56 7.17
N ASP A 323 15.15 2.03 6.61
CA ASP A 323 14.86 0.60 6.61
C ASP A 323 15.30 -0.07 5.29
N ALA A 324 15.74 -1.32 5.36
CA ALA A 324 16.02 -2.11 4.18
C ALA A 324 14.71 -2.45 3.44
N ARG A 325 14.75 -2.43 2.10
CA ARG A 325 13.60 -2.78 1.26
C ARG A 325 13.30 -4.26 1.23
N GLY A 326 14.33 -5.11 1.34
CA GLY A 326 14.24 -6.56 1.26
C GLY A 326 13.70 -7.03 -0.09
N PRO A 327 12.75 -7.99 -0.13
CA PRO A 327 12.14 -8.46 -1.37
C PRO A 327 11.39 -7.37 -2.15
N TYR A 328 10.86 -6.35 -1.48
CA TYR A 328 10.23 -5.19 -2.13
C TYR A 328 11.26 -4.42 -2.97
N CYS A 329 10.88 -4.02 -4.18
CA CYS A 329 11.80 -3.45 -5.18
C CYS A 329 12.92 -4.40 -5.61
N GLY A 330 12.87 -5.65 -5.20
CA GLY A 330 13.66 -6.74 -5.73
C GLY A 330 13.05 -7.33 -6.99
N SER A 331 13.23 -8.63 -7.20
CA SER A 331 12.70 -9.32 -8.38
C SER A 331 12.37 -10.78 -8.06
N ILE A 332 11.23 -11.25 -8.55
CA ILE A 332 10.78 -12.64 -8.45
C ILE A 332 10.70 -13.20 -9.86
N GLY A 333 11.18 -14.42 -10.06
CA GLY A 333 11.12 -15.01 -11.38
C GLY A 333 11.76 -16.40 -11.48
N ARG A 334 12.05 -16.78 -12.72
CA ARG A 334 12.61 -18.08 -13.06
C ARG A 334 13.65 -18.01 -14.19
N ILE A 335 14.51 -19.02 -14.25
CA ILE A 335 15.42 -19.32 -15.36
C ILE A 335 15.21 -20.79 -15.72
N ASP A 336 14.70 -21.05 -16.90
CA ASP A 336 14.38 -22.39 -17.39
C ASP A 336 15.64 -23.20 -17.74
N GLY A 337 15.52 -24.50 -17.86
CA GLY A 337 16.62 -25.39 -18.22
C GLY A 337 17.32 -25.01 -19.54
N ASN A 338 16.56 -24.50 -20.52
CA ASN A 338 17.08 -24.00 -21.80
C ASN A 338 17.72 -22.59 -21.73
N GLY A 339 17.64 -21.91 -20.58
CA GLY A 339 18.17 -20.55 -20.37
C GLY A 339 17.15 -19.41 -20.60
N ASP A 340 15.94 -19.70 -21.05
CA ASP A 340 14.87 -18.71 -21.08
C ASP A 340 14.57 -18.23 -19.66
N ALA A 341 14.17 -16.96 -19.53
CA ALA A 341 13.94 -16.39 -18.20
C ALA A 341 12.81 -15.36 -18.21
N ALA A 342 12.16 -15.21 -17.06
CA ALA A 342 11.20 -14.14 -16.83
C ALA A 342 11.25 -13.73 -15.37
N PHE A 343 11.36 -12.40 -15.14
CA PHE A 343 11.45 -11.79 -13.83
C PHE A 343 10.54 -10.58 -13.75
N ASN A 344 9.85 -10.41 -12.62
CA ASN A 344 9.05 -9.22 -12.32
C ASN A 344 9.87 -8.17 -11.57
N VAL A 345 9.33 -6.97 -11.44
CA VAL A 345 9.71 -6.02 -10.40
C VAL A 345 8.87 -6.32 -9.17
N ALA A 346 9.47 -6.70 -8.06
CA ALA A 346 8.73 -7.13 -6.87
C ALA A 346 8.12 -5.93 -6.11
N ILE A 347 7.20 -5.21 -6.77
CA ILE A 347 6.32 -4.20 -6.16
C ILE A 347 4.96 -4.85 -5.85
N ARG A 348 4.14 -4.20 -5.01
CA ARG A 348 2.90 -4.81 -4.49
C ARG A 348 3.14 -6.21 -3.94
N THR A 349 4.22 -6.36 -3.20
CA THR A 349 4.65 -7.65 -2.64
C THR A 349 4.63 -7.56 -1.13
N VAL A 350 3.82 -8.41 -0.51
CA VAL A 350 3.69 -8.52 0.94
C VAL A 350 4.60 -9.63 1.43
N ARG A 351 5.46 -9.35 2.39
CA ARG A 351 6.19 -10.37 3.15
C ARG A 351 5.42 -10.71 4.41
N LEU A 352 5.16 -12.00 4.63
CA LEU A 352 4.60 -12.50 5.88
C LEU A 352 5.68 -13.30 6.60
N THR A 353 6.07 -12.83 7.78
CA THR A 353 6.95 -13.59 8.67
C THR A 353 6.07 -14.37 9.65
N PRO A 354 6.15 -15.71 9.64
CA PRO A 354 5.35 -16.55 10.52
C PRO A 354 5.60 -16.29 12.01
N GLY A 355 4.54 -16.31 12.79
CA GLY A 355 4.53 -16.29 14.24
C GLY A 355 3.69 -17.44 14.80
N GLU A 356 3.39 -17.40 16.09
CA GLU A 356 2.59 -18.42 16.76
C GLU A 356 1.11 -18.35 16.37
N ASN A 357 0.42 -19.50 16.37
CA ASN A 357 -1.05 -19.61 16.18
C ASN A 357 -1.56 -18.97 14.89
N GLN A 358 -0.91 -19.22 13.74
CA GLN A 358 -1.25 -18.62 12.44
C GLN A 358 -1.31 -17.08 12.45
N ARG A 359 -0.60 -16.46 13.38
CA ARG A 359 -0.35 -15.01 13.36
C ARG A 359 0.93 -14.76 12.59
N HIS A 360 0.91 -13.76 11.74
CA HIS A 360 2.05 -13.34 10.96
C HIS A 360 2.29 -11.85 11.16
N ARG A 361 3.53 -11.44 10.99
CA ARG A 361 3.84 -10.04 10.76
C ARG A 361 3.85 -9.80 9.27
N ALA A 362 2.96 -8.92 8.79
CA ALA A 362 2.96 -8.47 7.41
C ALA A 362 3.81 -7.20 7.26
N VAL A 363 4.63 -7.17 6.20
CA VAL A 363 5.38 -5.98 5.77
C VAL A 363 5.13 -5.79 4.28
N LEU A 364 4.71 -4.58 3.91
CA LEU A 364 4.47 -4.15 2.55
C LEU A 364 5.27 -2.88 2.28
N GLY A 365 6.23 -2.94 1.35
CA GLY A 365 6.89 -1.74 0.87
C GLY A 365 5.98 -0.94 -0.07
N VAL A 366 6.02 0.38 0.07
CA VAL A 366 5.35 1.34 -0.82
C VAL A 366 6.30 2.49 -1.15
N GLY A 367 6.09 3.16 -2.28
CA GLY A 367 6.96 4.26 -2.67
C GLY A 367 6.53 4.94 -3.97
N GLY A 368 7.18 6.04 -4.26
CA GLY A 368 6.97 6.85 -5.45
C GLY A 368 8.25 7.46 -5.98
N ALA A 369 8.22 7.86 -7.25
CA ALA A 369 9.33 8.54 -7.88
C ALA A 369 9.30 10.03 -7.54
N ILE A 370 10.30 10.51 -6.83
CA ILE A 370 10.50 11.92 -6.53
C ILE A 370 11.19 12.58 -7.71
N VAL A 371 10.57 13.61 -8.24
CA VAL A 371 11.05 14.45 -9.35
C VAL A 371 11.02 15.94 -8.94
N ALA A 372 11.49 16.83 -9.80
CA ALA A 372 11.66 18.25 -9.47
C ALA A 372 10.36 18.95 -9.04
N ASP A 373 9.22 18.55 -9.58
CA ASP A 373 7.89 19.11 -9.30
C ASP A 373 7.07 18.31 -8.27
N SER A 374 7.67 17.30 -7.62
CA SER A 374 7.02 16.52 -6.57
C SER A 374 6.76 17.35 -5.30
N HIS A 375 5.66 17.05 -4.63
CA HIS A 375 5.27 17.63 -3.34
C HIS A 375 5.19 16.56 -2.25
N GLY A 376 5.92 16.74 -1.14
CA GLY A 376 6.11 15.71 -0.12
C GLY A 376 4.83 15.08 0.41
N MET A 377 3.81 15.87 0.74
CA MET A 377 2.53 15.34 1.22
C MET A 377 1.74 14.60 0.14
N ALA A 378 1.84 15.02 -1.13
CA ALA A 378 1.21 14.31 -2.24
C ALA A 378 1.85 12.94 -2.44
N GLU A 379 3.17 12.86 -2.41
CA GLU A 379 3.93 11.59 -2.52
C GLU A 379 3.65 10.66 -1.34
N TRP A 380 3.58 11.20 -0.11
CA TRP A 380 3.17 10.44 1.07
C TRP A 380 1.79 9.79 0.87
N ARG A 381 0.79 10.56 0.46
CA ARG A 381 -0.56 10.06 0.22
C ARG A 381 -0.61 9.02 -0.90
N GLU A 382 0.18 9.24 -1.97
CA GLU A 382 0.30 8.27 -3.06
C GLU A 382 0.86 6.93 -2.56
N CYS A 383 1.86 6.95 -1.67
CA CYS A 383 2.37 5.74 -1.02
C CYS A 383 1.26 4.98 -0.29
N LEU A 384 0.43 5.68 0.50
CA LEU A 384 -0.69 5.04 1.23
C LEU A 384 -1.76 4.48 0.29
N VAL A 385 -2.08 5.19 -0.79
CA VAL A 385 -3.01 4.70 -1.84
C VAL A 385 -2.46 3.44 -2.50
N LYS A 386 -1.17 3.41 -2.82
CA LYS A 386 -0.51 2.22 -3.38
C LYS A 386 -0.54 1.01 -2.44
N GLY A 387 -0.52 1.21 -1.12
CA GLY A 387 -0.69 0.15 -0.13
C GLY A 387 -2.13 -0.40 -0.03
N GLY A 388 -3.09 0.35 -0.55
CA GLY A 388 -4.53 0.04 -0.41
C GLY A 388 -4.99 -1.28 -1.04
N PHE A 389 -4.27 -1.85 -2.01
CA PHE A 389 -4.63 -3.12 -2.63
C PHE A 389 -4.63 -4.30 -1.64
N ALA A 390 -3.79 -4.27 -0.62
CA ALA A 390 -3.72 -5.32 0.41
C ALA A 390 -5.01 -5.44 1.24
N ARG A 391 -5.87 -4.42 1.20
CA ARG A 391 -7.17 -4.42 1.88
C ARG A 391 -8.18 -5.42 1.30
N GLY A 392 -7.92 -5.99 0.11
CA GLY A 392 -8.73 -7.09 -0.44
C GLY A 392 -8.82 -8.31 0.50
N ALA A 393 -7.81 -8.53 1.35
CA ALA A 393 -7.81 -9.51 2.43
C ALA A 393 -8.02 -8.86 3.82
N ALA A 394 -8.38 -7.59 3.89
CA ALA A 394 -8.73 -6.95 5.16
C ALA A 394 -10.05 -7.52 5.67
N GLY A 395 -9.97 -8.69 6.26
CA GLY A 395 -10.97 -9.14 7.21
C GLY A 395 -10.71 -8.39 8.49
N GLY A 396 -11.31 -7.24 8.68
CA GLY A 396 -11.17 -6.77 10.02
C GLY A 396 -11.08 -5.28 10.29
N PHE A 397 -11.89 -4.47 9.64
CA PHE A 397 -12.42 -3.34 10.39
C PHE A 397 -13.90 -3.61 10.70
N ASP A 398 -14.29 -3.18 11.88
CA ASP A 398 -15.69 -3.14 12.27
C ASP A 398 -16.20 -1.72 12.08
N LEU A 399 -17.48 -1.58 11.78
CA LEU A 399 -18.14 -0.29 11.89
C LEU A 399 -18.34 0.01 13.38
N ILE A 400 -18.10 1.25 13.78
CA ILE A 400 -18.22 1.64 15.17
C ILE A 400 -19.17 2.80 15.36
N GLU A 401 -19.94 2.76 16.43
CA GLU A 401 -20.65 3.89 16.99
C GLU A 401 -20.19 4.16 18.42
N THR A 402 -20.19 5.45 18.79
CA THR A 402 -19.88 5.87 20.15
C THR A 402 -20.98 6.83 20.59
N MET A 403 -21.73 6.42 21.60
CA MET A 403 -22.96 7.08 22.04
C MET A 403 -22.85 7.49 23.51
N LEU A 404 -23.52 8.55 23.87
CA LEU A 404 -23.80 8.89 25.25
C LEU A 404 -25.01 8.08 25.71
N PHE A 405 -24.98 7.53 26.89
CA PHE A 405 -26.13 7.06 27.64
C PHE A 405 -26.36 7.98 28.86
N ASP A 406 -27.57 8.42 29.01
CA ASP A 406 -28.06 9.13 30.18
C ASP A 406 -29.22 8.36 30.81
N PRO A 407 -29.24 8.13 32.14
CA PRO A 407 -30.31 7.36 32.78
C PRO A 407 -31.71 7.96 32.64
N GLU A 408 -31.82 9.27 32.47
CA GLU A 408 -33.12 9.97 32.34
C GLU A 408 -33.56 10.10 30.88
N GLU A 409 -32.63 10.35 29.96
CA GLU A 409 -32.92 10.61 28.55
C GLU A 409 -32.70 9.37 27.64
N GLY A 410 -32.04 8.33 28.17
CA GLY A 410 -31.62 7.14 27.40
C GLY A 410 -30.42 7.43 26.53
N VAL A 411 -30.43 7.05 25.25
CA VAL A 411 -29.37 7.36 24.30
C VAL A 411 -29.81 8.50 23.39
N PRO A 412 -29.34 9.73 23.67
CA PRO A 412 -29.64 10.87 22.80
C PRO A 412 -29.15 10.60 21.37
N ARG A 413 -29.90 11.01 20.36
CA ARG A 413 -29.55 10.87 18.94
C ARG A 413 -29.44 9.43 18.44
N LEU A 414 -30.08 8.45 19.13
CA LEU A 414 -29.99 7.02 18.77
C LEU A 414 -30.30 6.78 17.28
N GLU A 415 -31.34 7.41 16.75
CA GLU A 415 -31.74 7.24 15.35
C GLU A 415 -30.71 7.77 14.35
N LEU A 416 -30.01 8.83 14.67
CA LEU A 416 -28.92 9.35 13.84
C LEU A 416 -27.69 8.42 13.87
N HIS A 417 -27.38 7.83 15.02
CA HIS A 417 -26.34 6.81 15.15
C HIS A 417 -26.65 5.55 14.32
N ILE A 418 -27.86 5.02 14.46
CA ILE A 418 -28.32 3.85 13.69
C ILE A 418 -28.39 4.17 12.19
N GLY A 419 -28.82 5.38 11.83
CA GLY A 419 -28.88 5.85 10.44
C GLY A 419 -27.50 5.90 9.80
N ARG A 420 -26.50 6.46 10.47
CA ARG A 420 -25.11 6.50 9.99
C ARG A 420 -24.51 5.09 9.88
N LEU A 421 -24.73 4.24 10.88
CA LEU A 421 -24.28 2.84 10.84
C LEU A 421 -24.88 2.08 9.66
N LYS A 422 -26.19 2.24 9.41
CA LYS A 422 -26.88 1.64 8.26
C LYS A 422 -26.32 2.12 6.94
N HIS A 423 -26.09 3.41 6.80
CA HIS A 423 -25.49 4.01 5.59
C HIS A 423 -24.10 3.39 5.32
N SER A 424 -23.24 3.38 6.34
CA SER A 424 -21.90 2.78 6.23
C SER A 424 -21.95 1.29 5.93
N ALA A 425 -22.85 0.54 6.57
CA ALA A 425 -23.03 -0.89 6.32
C ALA A 425 -23.45 -1.17 4.86
N THR A 426 -24.37 -0.36 4.32
CA THR A 426 -24.82 -0.48 2.93
C THR A 426 -23.70 -0.19 1.94
N GLU A 427 -22.94 0.91 2.13
CA GLU A 427 -21.85 1.28 1.22
C GLU A 427 -20.66 0.30 1.26
N LEU A 428 -20.37 -0.25 2.44
CA LEU A 428 -19.19 -1.09 2.64
C LEU A 428 -19.49 -2.59 2.61
N GLY A 429 -20.75 -2.98 2.34
CA GLY A 429 -21.16 -4.37 2.18
C GLY A 429 -21.17 -5.17 3.49
N PHE A 430 -21.59 -4.55 4.60
CA PHE A 430 -21.81 -5.21 5.88
C PHE A 430 -23.26 -5.70 6.00
N ALA A 431 -23.47 -6.86 6.59
CA ALA A 431 -24.82 -7.26 7.01
C ALA A 431 -25.23 -6.42 8.23
N PHE A 432 -26.45 -5.87 8.20
CA PHE A 432 -26.92 -5.02 9.31
C PHE A 432 -28.43 -5.14 9.51
N ASP A 433 -28.83 -5.51 10.72
CA ASP A 433 -30.22 -5.46 11.19
C ASP A 433 -30.41 -4.28 12.17
N ARG A 434 -31.19 -3.30 11.72
CA ARG A 434 -31.52 -2.10 12.50
C ARG A 434 -32.29 -2.43 13.78
N HIS A 435 -33.21 -3.39 13.72
CA HIS A 435 -34.06 -3.75 14.85
C HIS A 435 -33.25 -4.49 15.92
N GLU A 436 -32.37 -5.40 15.50
CA GLU A 436 -31.47 -6.09 16.41
C GLU A 436 -30.53 -5.11 17.11
N ALA A 437 -29.89 -4.19 16.37
CA ALA A 437 -29.01 -3.18 16.94
C ALA A 437 -29.73 -2.35 18.01
N ARG A 438 -30.95 -1.87 17.71
CA ARG A 438 -31.76 -1.09 18.67
C ARG A 438 -32.09 -1.91 19.91
N ASN A 439 -32.57 -3.15 19.74
CA ASN A 439 -32.95 -4.01 20.86
C ASN A 439 -31.75 -4.30 21.77
N ARG A 440 -30.58 -4.57 21.21
CA ARG A 440 -29.36 -4.81 21.99
C ARG A 440 -28.90 -3.57 22.75
N ILE A 441 -28.96 -2.37 22.13
CA ILE A 441 -28.65 -1.11 22.81
C ILE A 441 -29.63 -0.87 23.95
N GLN A 442 -30.94 -1.05 23.74
CA GLN A 442 -31.94 -0.88 24.78
C GLN A 442 -31.75 -1.87 25.93
N ALA A 443 -31.47 -3.15 25.62
CA ALA A 443 -31.20 -4.15 26.66
C ALA A 443 -30.03 -3.74 27.54
N LEU A 444 -28.92 -3.27 26.95
CA LEU A 444 -27.78 -2.79 27.72
C LEU A 444 -28.13 -1.55 28.57
N CYS A 445 -28.94 -0.63 28.05
CA CYS A 445 -29.37 0.57 28.78
C CYS A 445 -30.15 0.24 30.05
N PHE A 446 -30.92 -0.85 30.09
CA PHE A 446 -31.64 -1.28 31.30
C PHE A 446 -30.74 -1.79 32.43
N GLU A 447 -29.49 -2.11 32.11
CA GLU A 447 -28.49 -2.59 33.10
C GLU A 447 -27.66 -1.44 33.67
N LEU A 448 -27.82 -0.20 33.16
CA LEU A 448 -26.97 0.93 33.52
C LEU A 448 -27.71 1.94 34.42
N GLU A 449 -27.14 2.26 35.57
CA GLU A 449 -27.69 3.20 36.56
C GLU A 449 -27.04 4.58 36.50
N ALA A 450 -25.94 4.76 35.78
CA ALA A 450 -25.17 6.00 35.69
C ALA A 450 -24.88 6.36 34.23
N PRO A 451 -24.63 7.65 33.93
CA PRO A 451 -24.21 8.08 32.62
C PRO A 451 -22.99 7.32 32.12
N ALA A 452 -23.03 6.83 30.87
CA ALA A 452 -22.01 5.96 30.32
C ALA A 452 -21.70 6.28 28.86
N ARG A 453 -20.49 5.92 28.45
CA ARG A 453 -20.10 5.84 27.03
C ARG A 453 -20.43 4.45 26.53
N LEU A 454 -21.35 4.37 25.59
CA LEU A 454 -21.64 3.13 24.86
C LEU A 454 -20.82 3.07 23.57
N ARG A 455 -20.21 1.95 23.30
CA ARG A 455 -19.53 1.65 22.05
C ARG A 455 -20.16 0.41 21.41
N LEU A 456 -20.62 0.59 20.17
CA LEU A 456 -21.13 -0.50 19.33
C LEU A 456 -20.08 -0.83 18.28
N LEU A 457 -19.78 -2.11 18.10
CA LEU A 457 -18.99 -2.64 16.99
C LEU A 457 -19.91 -3.54 16.16
N LEU A 458 -19.89 -3.35 14.85
CA LEU A 458 -20.60 -4.19 13.89
C LEU A 458 -19.59 -4.88 12.99
N SER A 459 -19.54 -6.21 13.05
CA SER A 459 -18.72 -7.02 12.15
C SER A 459 -19.31 -7.07 10.74
N ARG A 460 -18.49 -7.46 9.75
CA ARG A 460 -18.96 -7.59 8.36
C ARG A 460 -20.11 -8.60 8.21
N GLN A 461 -20.16 -9.64 9.03
CA GLN A 461 -21.20 -10.67 9.05
C GLN A 461 -22.47 -10.24 9.77
N GLY A 462 -22.50 -9.05 10.38
CA GLY A 462 -23.64 -8.51 11.08
C GLY A 462 -23.65 -8.76 12.59
N GLU A 463 -22.61 -9.37 13.15
CA GLU A 463 -22.50 -9.54 14.59
C GLU A 463 -22.29 -8.19 15.28
N ILE A 464 -23.04 -7.95 16.36
CA ILE A 464 -22.98 -6.72 17.13
C ILE A 464 -22.35 -7.02 18.50
N ALA A 465 -21.27 -6.29 18.82
CA ALA A 465 -20.72 -6.23 20.17
C ALA A 465 -21.02 -4.86 20.78
N LEU A 466 -21.43 -4.84 22.06
CA LEU A 466 -21.69 -3.63 22.83
C LEU A 466 -20.78 -3.59 24.05
N GLU A 467 -20.23 -2.41 24.31
CA GLU A 467 -19.37 -2.12 25.44
C GLU A 467 -19.86 -0.86 26.14
N ALA A 468 -20.02 -0.92 27.45
CA ALA A 468 -20.30 0.25 28.28
C ALA A 468 -19.05 0.60 29.11
N ALA A 469 -18.73 1.87 29.19
CA ALA A 469 -17.63 2.38 30.01
C ALA A 469 -18.01 3.73 30.63
N PRO A 470 -17.38 4.12 31.76
CA PRO A 470 -17.58 5.44 32.34
C PRO A 470 -17.34 6.56 31.32
N LEU A 471 -18.03 7.66 31.46
CA LEU A 471 -17.79 8.83 30.61
C LEU A 471 -16.34 9.32 30.79
N PRO A 472 -15.65 9.66 29.71
CA PRO A 472 -14.35 10.31 29.83
C PRO A 472 -14.53 11.69 30.52
N PRO A 473 -13.54 12.13 31.32
CA PRO A 473 -13.63 13.43 32.01
C PRO A 473 -13.96 14.56 31.02
N PRO A 474 -14.78 15.54 31.45
CA PRO A 474 -15.13 16.68 30.61
C PRO A 474 -13.88 17.45 30.22
N MET A 475 -13.90 18.04 29.04
CA MET A 475 -12.86 18.99 28.63
C MET A 475 -13.17 20.34 29.22
N GLU A 476 -12.51 20.69 30.33
CA GLU A 476 -12.67 21.98 30.98
C GLU A 476 -11.94 23.07 30.21
N GLY A 477 -12.58 24.26 30.13
CA GLY A 477 -12.03 25.47 29.49
C GLY A 477 -11.97 25.39 27.96
N VAL A 478 -11.11 26.24 27.39
CA VAL A 478 -10.89 26.31 25.93
C VAL A 478 -9.87 25.27 25.51
N ALA A 479 -10.26 24.35 24.62
CA ALA A 479 -9.40 23.27 24.16
C ALA A 479 -8.30 23.80 23.21
N PRO A 480 -7.01 23.62 23.53
CA PRO A 480 -5.93 23.96 22.60
C PRO A 480 -5.91 22.93 21.45
N CYS A 481 -5.90 23.42 20.21
CA CYS A 481 -5.87 22.62 19.00
C CYS A 481 -4.65 22.96 18.14
N VAL A 482 -4.08 21.98 17.45
CA VAL A 482 -3.00 22.16 16.47
C VAL A 482 -3.50 21.80 15.09
N ALA A 483 -3.13 22.57 14.07
CA ALA A 483 -3.42 22.25 12.69
C ALA A 483 -2.36 21.28 12.14
N LEU A 484 -2.81 20.18 11.55
CA LEU A 484 -1.97 19.18 10.88
C LEU A 484 -2.48 18.96 9.45
N PRO A 485 -1.59 18.65 8.50
CA PRO A 485 -2.02 18.32 7.15
C PRO A 485 -2.86 17.04 7.16
N LEU A 486 -3.91 16.98 6.31
CA LEU A 486 -4.71 15.79 6.11
C LEU A 486 -3.82 14.67 5.53
N PRO A 487 -3.59 13.57 6.25
CA PRO A 487 -2.57 12.57 5.87
C PRO A 487 -3.02 11.63 4.75
N VAL A 488 -4.32 11.64 4.41
CA VAL A 488 -4.92 10.80 3.36
C VAL A 488 -5.53 11.67 2.27
N VAL A 489 -5.83 11.08 1.10
CA VAL A 489 -6.53 11.83 0.03
C VAL A 489 -7.94 12.20 0.48
N PRO A 490 -8.49 13.37 0.11
CA PRO A 490 -9.84 13.79 0.52
C PRO A 490 -10.97 12.82 0.13
N GLY A 491 -10.75 11.99 -0.90
CA GLY A 491 -11.67 10.91 -1.33
C GLY A 491 -11.52 9.60 -0.57
N ASP A 492 -10.63 9.50 0.41
CA ASP A 492 -10.44 8.26 1.20
C ASP A 492 -11.75 7.91 1.93
N TRP A 493 -12.23 6.68 1.73
CA TRP A 493 -13.48 6.21 2.31
C TRP A 493 -13.51 6.26 3.85
N ARG A 494 -12.34 6.14 4.52
CA ARG A 494 -12.21 6.20 5.98
C ARG A 494 -12.59 7.55 6.57
N LEU A 495 -12.51 8.61 5.78
CA LEU A 495 -12.98 9.94 6.19
C LEU A 495 -14.51 10.01 6.28
N ARG A 496 -15.23 9.15 5.53
CA ARG A 496 -16.71 9.18 5.46
C ARG A 496 -17.37 8.17 6.37
N HIS A 497 -16.63 7.13 6.81
CA HIS A 497 -17.17 6.03 7.60
C HIS A 497 -16.43 5.88 8.93
N LYS A 498 -17.21 5.76 10.01
CA LYS A 498 -16.63 5.52 11.34
C LYS A 498 -16.32 4.04 11.53
N THR A 499 -15.04 3.70 11.51
CA THR A 499 -14.57 2.33 11.56
C THR A 499 -13.45 2.15 12.58
N THR A 500 -13.04 0.90 12.82
CA THR A 500 -11.84 0.59 13.61
C THR A 500 -10.54 0.84 12.86
N ASP A 501 -10.58 0.98 11.51
CA ASP A 501 -9.43 1.40 10.68
C ASP A 501 -9.32 2.93 10.68
N ARG A 502 -8.72 3.47 11.75
CA ARG A 502 -8.58 4.91 11.98
C ARG A 502 -7.19 5.32 12.47
N GLY A 503 -6.16 4.53 12.17
CA GLY A 503 -4.79 4.74 12.62
C GLY A 503 -4.28 6.15 12.38
N PHE A 504 -4.55 6.75 11.22
CA PHE A 504 -4.12 8.11 10.90
C PHE A 504 -4.78 9.20 11.78
N HIS A 505 -6.02 9.00 12.26
CA HIS A 505 -6.65 9.91 13.22
C HIS A 505 -6.01 9.77 14.60
N GLU A 506 -5.67 8.55 15.00
CA GLU A 506 -5.03 8.26 16.29
C GLU A 506 -3.60 8.80 16.32
N GLU A 507 -2.87 8.70 15.21
CA GLU A 507 -1.54 9.28 15.05
C GLU A 507 -1.61 10.82 15.10
N ALA A 508 -2.55 11.45 14.38
CA ALA A 508 -2.74 12.89 14.44
C ALA A 508 -3.01 13.38 15.86
N LEU A 509 -3.86 12.66 16.61
CA LEU A 509 -4.14 12.96 18.01
C LEU A 509 -2.90 12.76 18.91
N ALA A 510 -2.09 11.73 18.66
CA ALA A 510 -0.87 11.49 19.39
C ALA A 510 0.16 12.62 19.19
N VAL A 511 0.33 13.08 17.94
CA VAL A 511 1.18 14.24 17.60
C VAL A 511 0.67 15.52 18.30
N ALA A 512 -0.64 15.79 18.25
CA ALA A 512 -1.24 16.93 18.93
C ALA A 512 -0.96 16.90 20.43
N ARG A 513 -1.15 15.76 21.08
CA ARG A 513 -0.91 15.58 22.53
C ARG A 513 0.55 15.76 22.91
N ALA A 514 1.47 15.26 22.09
CA ALA A 514 2.90 15.47 22.29
C ALA A 514 3.29 16.95 22.24
N GLY A 515 2.59 17.75 21.42
CA GLY A 515 2.72 19.20 21.33
C GLY A 515 1.92 19.98 22.39
N GLY A 516 1.24 19.32 23.35
CA GLY A 516 0.43 19.95 24.39
C GLY A 516 -0.98 20.36 23.95
N ALA A 517 -1.41 20.02 22.74
CA ALA A 517 -2.76 20.20 22.26
C ALA A 517 -3.71 19.09 22.74
N ARG A 518 -5.00 19.35 22.73
CA ARG A 518 -6.05 18.36 23.07
C ARG A 518 -6.68 17.72 21.85
N GLU A 519 -6.58 18.40 20.70
CA GLU A 519 -7.14 17.94 19.42
C GLU A 519 -6.22 18.32 18.27
N ALA A 520 -6.20 17.50 17.21
CA ALA A 520 -5.61 17.82 15.92
C ALA A 520 -6.71 18.24 14.95
N LEU A 521 -6.55 19.35 14.25
CA LEU A 521 -7.39 19.75 13.12
C LEU A 521 -6.72 19.32 11.82
N LEU A 522 -7.44 18.60 10.98
CA LEU A 522 -6.95 18.11 9.71
C LEU A 522 -7.23 19.14 8.61
N VAL A 523 -6.18 19.58 7.92
CA VAL A 523 -6.23 20.62 6.90
C VAL A 523 -5.78 20.07 5.56
N ARG A 524 -6.52 20.38 4.51
CA ARG A 524 -6.21 20.02 3.13
C ARG A 524 -5.09 20.90 2.57
N ASP A 525 -4.49 20.47 1.44
CA ASP A 525 -3.44 21.22 0.77
C ASP A 525 -3.91 22.58 0.20
N ASP A 526 -5.22 22.72 -0.05
CA ASP A 526 -5.85 23.98 -0.47
C ASP A 526 -6.15 24.92 0.70
N GLY A 527 -5.71 24.58 1.93
CA GLY A 527 -5.89 25.37 3.14
C GLY A 527 -7.25 25.20 3.82
N LEU A 528 -8.14 24.37 3.29
CA LEU A 528 -9.46 24.15 3.86
C LEU A 528 -9.39 23.19 5.06
N VAL A 529 -10.00 23.58 6.17
CA VAL A 529 -10.16 22.75 7.36
C VAL A 529 -11.23 21.70 7.10
N THR A 530 -10.99 20.46 7.52
CA THR A 530 -11.97 19.37 7.36
C THR A 530 -12.62 19.02 8.70
N GLU A 531 -11.90 18.36 9.59
CA GLU A 531 -12.38 17.88 10.88
C GLU A 531 -11.27 17.81 11.93
N GLY A 532 -11.61 17.48 13.16
CA GLY A 532 -10.65 17.06 14.18
C GLY A 532 -10.41 15.54 14.13
N SER A 533 -9.41 15.06 14.87
CA SER A 533 -9.10 13.62 14.93
C SER A 533 -10.27 12.78 15.49
N PHE A 534 -11.15 13.35 16.30
CA PHE A 534 -12.37 12.70 16.82
C PHE A 534 -13.57 13.66 16.95
N THR A 535 -13.49 14.87 16.37
CA THR A 535 -14.52 15.93 16.46
C THR A 535 -14.79 16.54 15.08
N ASN A 536 -15.96 17.20 14.93
CA ASN A 536 -16.18 18.14 13.84
C ASN A 536 -15.86 19.57 14.32
N VAL A 537 -15.63 20.48 13.38
CA VAL A 537 -15.27 21.88 13.61
C VAL A 537 -16.46 22.78 13.34
N PHE A 538 -16.63 23.81 14.18
CA PHE A 538 -17.70 24.79 14.05
C PHE A 538 -17.20 26.20 14.38
N VAL A 539 -17.59 27.19 13.59
CA VAL A 539 -17.31 28.62 13.81
C VAL A 539 -18.63 29.33 13.94
N GLU A 540 -18.84 30.11 15.02
CA GLU A 540 -20.04 30.88 15.20
C GLU A 540 -19.94 32.19 14.44
N ARG A 541 -20.92 32.45 13.57
CA ARG A 541 -21.07 33.75 12.89
C ARG A 541 -22.54 34.16 12.84
N GLY A 542 -22.85 35.30 13.44
CA GLY A 542 -24.22 35.85 13.44
C GLY A 542 -25.26 34.94 14.10
N GLY A 543 -24.88 34.20 15.14
CA GLY A 543 -25.75 33.28 15.87
C GLY A 543 -26.01 31.95 15.18
N VAL A 544 -25.29 31.64 14.10
CA VAL A 544 -25.34 30.36 13.38
C VAL A 544 -23.95 29.73 13.34
N LEU A 545 -23.87 28.43 13.54
CA LEU A 545 -22.64 27.69 13.46
C LEU A 545 -22.30 27.33 11.98
N LEU A 546 -21.10 27.67 11.55
CA LEU A 546 -20.55 27.23 10.26
C LEU A 546 -19.72 25.97 10.46
N THR A 547 -19.87 24.98 9.61
CA THR A 547 -19.12 23.71 9.66
C THR A 547 -18.70 23.28 8.26
N PRO A 548 -17.50 22.69 8.08
CA PRO A 548 -17.06 22.25 6.76
C PRO A 548 -18.03 21.27 6.11
N PRO A 549 -18.25 21.37 4.77
CA PRO A 549 -19.12 20.44 4.05
C PRO A 549 -18.49 19.02 3.98
N ALA A 550 -19.34 18.00 4.03
CA ALA A 550 -18.89 16.61 3.97
C ALA A 550 -18.14 16.26 2.67
N SER A 551 -18.36 17.01 1.59
CA SER A 551 -17.67 16.86 0.31
C SER A 551 -16.16 17.14 0.38
N LEU A 552 -15.68 17.84 1.41
CA LEU A 552 -14.25 18.08 1.65
C LEU A 552 -13.50 16.83 2.13
N GLY A 553 -14.21 15.74 2.47
CA GLY A 553 -13.64 14.52 3.04
C GLY A 553 -13.50 14.64 4.56
N LEU A 554 -14.61 14.44 5.24
CA LEU A 554 -14.70 14.39 6.70
C LEU A 554 -15.81 13.43 7.13
N LEU A 555 -15.75 12.99 8.39
CA LEU A 555 -16.81 12.16 8.96
C LEU A 555 -18.08 12.98 9.19
N PRO A 556 -19.25 12.56 8.64
CA PRO A 556 -20.54 13.17 8.94
C PRO A 556 -20.93 12.84 10.39
N GLY A 557 -20.46 13.67 11.33
CA GLY A 557 -20.68 13.47 12.77
C GLY A 557 -22.15 13.58 13.14
N VAL A 558 -22.60 12.79 14.13
CA VAL A 558 -24.01 12.76 14.55
C VAL A 558 -24.44 14.08 15.17
N LEU A 559 -23.60 14.72 16.01
CA LEU A 559 -23.88 16.08 16.51
C LEU A 559 -23.98 17.10 15.36
N ARG A 560 -23.06 17.01 14.40
CA ARG A 560 -23.09 17.88 13.21
C ARG A 560 -24.39 17.70 12.42
N ALA A 561 -24.81 16.46 12.20
CA ALA A 561 -26.04 16.15 11.49
C ALA A 561 -27.29 16.72 12.20
N GLU A 562 -27.36 16.59 13.52
CA GLU A 562 -28.43 17.17 14.33
C GLU A 562 -28.48 18.71 14.15
N LEU A 563 -27.36 19.40 14.36
CA LEU A 563 -27.28 20.87 14.27
C LEU A 563 -27.66 21.39 12.87
N LEU A 564 -27.32 20.65 11.81
CA LEU A 564 -27.70 20.96 10.43
C LEU A 564 -29.22 20.81 10.22
N VAL A 565 -29.81 19.70 10.70
CA VAL A 565 -31.25 19.42 10.59
C VAL A 565 -32.09 20.45 11.38
N GLU A 566 -31.61 20.86 12.55
CA GLU A 566 -32.24 21.88 13.39
C GLU A 566 -32.06 23.32 12.86
N GLY A 567 -31.27 23.52 11.80
CA GLY A 567 -30.96 24.86 11.29
C GLY A 567 -30.03 25.69 12.19
N ARG A 568 -29.44 25.08 13.20
CA ARG A 568 -28.47 25.72 14.13
C ARG A 568 -27.07 25.76 13.53
N ALA A 569 -26.79 24.93 12.53
CA ALA A 569 -25.57 24.97 11.74
C ALA A 569 -25.88 25.03 10.25
N ARG A 570 -24.92 25.51 9.47
CA ARG A 570 -24.90 25.42 8.00
C ARG A 570 -23.50 25.05 7.50
N GLU A 571 -23.44 24.40 6.35
CA GLU A 571 -22.17 24.09 5.71
C GLU A 571 -21.52 25.34 5.11
N ALA A 572 -20.21 25.49 5.34
CA ALA A 572 -19.37 26.52 4.74
C ALA A 572 -17.92 26.04 4.72
N GLU A 573 -17.18 26.39 3.68
CA GLU A 573 -15.73 26.19 3.64
C GLU A 573 -15.08 27.11 4.70
N LEU A 574 -14.18 26.53 5.49
CA LEU A 574 -13.46 27.19 6.57
C LEU A 574 -11.96 27.05 6.36
N THR A 575 -11.23 28.12 6.60
CA THR A 575 -9.76 28.17 6.64
C THR A 575 -9.25 28.34 8.06
N LEU A 576 -7.95 28.26 8.29
CA LEU A 576 -7.36 28.54 9.61
C LEU A 576 -7.58 30.01 10.07
N GLU A 577 -7.68 30.92 9.12
CA GLU A 577 -7.99 32.34 9.43
C GLU A 577 -9.39 32.49 10.03
N ASP A 578 -10.37 31.71 9.57
CA ASP A 578 -11.73 31.70 10.10
C ASP A 578 -11.80 31.23 11.57
N LEU A 579 -10.76 30.50 12.03
CA LEU A 579 -10.67 29.97 13.40
C LEU A 579 -9.89 30.88 14.36
N ALA A 580 -9.30 31.96 13.88
CA ALA A 580 -8.37 32.80 14.65
C ALA A 580 -9.04 33.43 15.90
N ASP A 581 -10.30 33.84 15.81
CA ASP A 581 -11.04 34.46 16.90
C ASP A 581 -11.68 33.45 17.89
N GLY A 582 -11.39 32.17 17.71
CA GLY A 582 -11.97 31.06 18.46
C GLY A 582 -13.05 30.31 17.69
N PHE A 583 -13.23 29.06 18.06
CA PHE A 583 -14.16 28.16 17.39
C PHE A 583 -14.64 27.07 18.36
N PHE A 584 -15.47 26.15 17.89
CA PHE A 584 -15.89 24.99 18.65
C PHE A 584 -15.44 23.70 17.94
N ILE A 585 -15.07 22.73 18.74
CA ILE A 585 -14.97 21.34 18.32
C ILE A 585 -16.09 20.54 18.97
N GLY A 586 -16.58 19.47 18.34
CA GLY A 586 -17.70 18.77 18.95
C GLY A 586 -17.95 17.38 18.37
N ASN A 587 -18.58 16.53 19.20
CA ASN A 587 -19.09 15.22 18.81
C ASN A 587 -20.30 14.84 19.66
N ALA A 588 -20.98 13.74 19.30
CA ALA A 588 -22.22 13.31 19.97
C ALA A 588 -22.04 12.93 21.45
N LEU A 589 -20.82 12.58 21.88
CA LEU A 589 -20.52 12.19 23.27
C LEU A 589 -20.28 13.41 24.17
N ARG A 590 -19.65 14.47 23.65
CA ARG A 590 -19.15 15.59 24.45
C ARG A 590 -19.88 16.92 24.20
N GLY A 591 -20.75 16.97 23.19
CA GLY A 591 -21.36 18.25 22.75
C GLY A 591 -20.33 19.18 22.10
N LEU A 592 -20.63 20.47 22.12
CA LEU A 592 -19.74 21.54 21.63
C LEU A 592 -18.76 21.96 22.74
N ILE A 593 -17.50 22.10 22.40
CA ILE A 593 -16.41 22.47 23.29
C ILE A 593 -15.71 23.69 22.68
N PRO A 594 -15.60 24.82 23.42
CA PRO A 594 -14.81 25.95 22.96
C PRO A 594 -13.36 25.56 22.68
N ALA A 595 -12.80 26.05 21.60
CA ALA A 595 -11.46 25.70 21.16
C ALA A 595 -10.69 26.94 20.64
N ARG A 596 -9.37 26.83 20.63
CA ARG A 596 -8.46 27.82 20.03
C ARG A 596 -7.29 27.13 19.33
N LEU A 597 -6.76 27.74 18.29
CA LEU A 597 -5.51 27.32 17.69
C LEU A 597 -4.34 27.62 18.64
N MET A 598 -3.39 26.70 18.69
CA MET A 598 -2.07 26.94 19.23
C MET A 598 -1.20 27.61 18.16
N PRO A 599 -0.28 28.53 18.58
CA PRO A 599 0.64 29.17 17.65
C PRO A 599 1.56 28.17 16.92
#